data_1a7b2bcf184503bfa4687aaddbb7316e
#
_entry.id   1a7b2bcf184503bfa4687aaddbb7316e
#
_cell.length_a   1.000
_cell.length_b   1.000
_cell.length_c   1.000
_cell.angle_alpha   90.00
_cell.angle_beta   90.00
_cell.angle_gamma   90.00
#
_symmetry.space_group_name_H-M   'P 1'
#
loop_
_entity.id
_entity.type
_entity.pdbx_description
1 polymer ?
#
loop_
_entity_poly.entity_id
_entity_poly.type
_entity_poly.pdbx_seq_one_letter_code
_entity_poly.pdbx_strand_id
1 'polypeptide(L)'
;MNELVKGLYRQNMPRLGNLKNNSTPFWIRLLWAFLAAIFAALAQPNEIFLYGNWFIGIFCLVPLYMALVDTEKLGEASLIGALFGGLYHALTSYWLFFYKDFAFWTLGTTTIAYAVIYGVALMYGCFLLHHTDGCRPL
;
A
#
# COMPACT_ATOMS: atom_id res chain seq x y z
N MET A 1 31.38 -26.52 26.47
CA MET A 1 31.11 -26.51 25.02
C MET A 1 30.08 -25.45 24.60
N ASN A 2 29.27 -24.89 25.50
CA ASN A 2 28.19 -23.95 25.12
C ASN A 2 28.56 -22.45 25.04
N GLU A 3 29.59 -21.99 25.73
CA GLU A 3 29.93 -20.55 25.75
C GLU A 3 30.77 -20.12 24.55
N LEU A 4 31.63 -20.99 24.02
CA LEU A 4 32.40 -20.72 22.79
C LEU A 4 31.50 -20.63 21.56
N VAL A 5 30.46 -21.48 21.48
CA VAL A 5 29.50 -21.46 20.36
C VAL A 5 28.65 -20.19 20.40
N LYS A 6 28.22 -19.75 21.59
CA LYS A 6 27.50 -18.48 21.76
C LYS A 6 28.35 -17.26 21.41
N GLY A 7 29.65 -17.29 21.70
CA GLY A 7 30.59 -16.24 21.33
C GLY A 7 30.78 -16.10 19.83
N LEU A 8 30.91 -17.23 19.11
CA LEU A 8 31.06 -17.26 17.66
C LEU A 8 29.76 -16.82 16.92
N TYR A 9 28.60 -17.19 17.49
CA TYR A 9 27.31 -16.75 16.93
C TYR A 9 27.10 -15.23 17.07
N ARG A 10 27.50 -14.62 18.20
CA ARG A 10 27.41 -13.16 18.41
C ARG A 10 28.36 -12.35 17.52
N GLN A 11 29.52 -12.89 17.18
CA GLN A 11 30.51 -12.19 16.36
C GLN A 11 30.18 -12.20 14.86
N ASN A 12 29.47 -13.22 14.39
CA ASN A 12 29.18 -13.39 12.95
C ASN A 12 27.76 -12.98 12.53
N MET A 13 26.90 -12.55 13.46
CA MET A 13 25.65 -11.91 13.06
C MET A 13 25.95 -10.48 12.61
N PRO A 14 25.77 -10.14 11.32
CA PRO A 14 25.76 -8.74 10.91
C PRO A 14 24.72 -8.04 11.77
N ARG A 15 25.13 -6.97 12.45
CA ARG A 15 24.21 -6.17 13.26
C ARG A 15 23.11 -5.68 12.33
N LEU A 16 21.94 -6.30 12.40
CA LEU A 16 20.74 -5.92 11.66
C LEU A 16 20.34 -4.44 11.92
N GLY A 17 20.92 -3.82 12.96
CA GLY A 17 20.76 -2.41 13.25
C GLY A 17 21.30 -1.45 12.17
N ASN A 18 22.16 -1.91 11.25
CA ASN A 18 22.68 -1.05 10.18
C ASN A 18 21.82 -1.09 8.90
N LEU A 19 20.86 -2.00 8.79
CA LEU A 19 19.91 -2.03 7.68
C LEU A 19 18.77 -1.01 7.86
N LYS A 20 18.61 -0.48 9.07
CA LYS A 20 17.55 0.48 9.41
C LYS A 20 17.77 1.90 8.87
N ASN A 21 18.93 2.17 8.27
CA ASN A 21 19.28 3.52 7.81
C ASN A 21 18.92 3.82 6.35
N ASN A 22 18.28 2.88 5.64
CA ASN A 22 17.83 3.05 4.25
C ASN A 22 16.30 2.89 4.11
N SER A 23 15.53 3.42 5.05
CA SER A 23 14.08 3.48 4.86
C SER A 23 13.79 4.38 3.66
N THR A 24 13.04 3.86 2.70
CA THR A 24 12.60 4.61 1.53
C THR A 24 11.88 5.90 1.96
N PRO A 25 12.22 7.07 1.40
CA PRO A 25 11.56 8.32 1.74
C PRO A 25 10.04 8.22 1.53
N PHE A 26 9.28 8.83 2.42
CA PHE A 26 7.81 8.74 2.42
C PHE A 26 7.18 9.08 1.06
N TRP A 27 7.71 10.09 0.33
CA TRP A 27 7.22 10.52 -1.01
C TRP A 27 7.51 9.53 -2.14
N ILE A 28 8.53 8.69 -2.01
CA ILE A 28 8.74 7.56 -2.93
C ILE A 28 7.67 6.49 -2.68
N ARG A 29 7.29 6.25 -1.43
CA ARG A 29 6.20 5.34 -1.07
C ARG A 29 4.85 5.82 -1.59
N LEU A 30 4.59 7.13 -1.55
CA LEU A 30 3.40 7.71 -2.19
C LEU A 30 3.40 7.53 -3.72
N LEU A 31 4.58 7.62 -4.35
CA LEU A 31 4.72 7.35 -5.78
C LEU A 31 4.38 5.88 -6.12
N TRP A 32 4.83 4.94 -5.30
CA TRP A 32 4.46 3.53 -5.44
C TRP A 32 2.95 3.31 -5.28
N ALA A 33 2.30 3.98 -4.32
CA ALA A 33 0.85 3.92 -4.15
C ALA A 33 0.10 4.50 -5.37
N PHE A 34 0.60 5.58 -5.93
CA PHE A 34 0.08 6.18 -7.15
C PHE A 34 0.16 5.20 -8.34
N LEU A 35 1.31 4.56 -8.56
CA LEU A 35 1.49 3.55 -9.60
C LEU A 35 0.57 2.34 -9.39
N ALA A 36 0.41 1.89 -8.13
CA ALA A 36 -0.50 0.82 -7.79
C ALA A 36 -1.95 1.17 -8.17
N ALA A 37 -2.39 2.40 -7.90
CA ALA A 37 -3.74 2.86 -8.25
C ALA A 37 -3.97 2.88 -9.77
N ILE A 38 -2.97 3.30 -10.55
CA ILE A 38 -3.04 3.26 -12.02
C ILE A 38 -3.16 1.81 -12.51
N PHE A 39 -2.31 0.90 -12.05
CA PHE A 39 -2.40 -0.51 -12.44
C PHE A 39 -3.72 -1.16 -12.02
N ALA A 40 -4.21 -0.85 -10.82
CA ALA A 40 -5.51 -1.33 -10.37
C ALA A 40 -6.66 -0.81 -11.24
N ALA A 41 -6.61 0.46 -11.64
CA ALA A 41 -7.62 1.04 -12.54
C ALA A 41 -7.56 0.44 -13.95
N LEU A 42 -6.37 0.19 -14.49
CA LEU A 42 -6.20 -0.46 -15.80
C LEU A 42 -6.61 -1.94 -15.78
N ALA A 43 -6.59 -2.58 -14.63
CA ALA A 43 -7.04 -3.96 -14.47
C ALA A 43 -8.56 -4.11 -14.61
N GLN A 44 -9.31 -3.06 -14.28
CA GLN A 44 -10.78 -3.05 -14.43
C GLN A 44 -11.19 -2.93 -15.90
N PRO A 45 -12.40 -3.40 -16.27
CA PRO A 45 -12.98 -3.13 -17.59
C PRO A 45 -13.00 -1.61 -17.83
N ASN A 46 -12.39 -1.18 -18.91
CA ASN A 46 -12.30 0.21 -19.33
C ASN A 46 -12.27 0.32 -20.86
N GLU A 47 -12.18 1.53 -21.39
CA GLU A 47 -12.17 1.77 -22.83
C GLU A 47 -10.95 1.14 -23.54
N ILE A 48 -9.85 0.91 -22.83
CA ILE A 48 -8.63 0.28 -23.38
C ILE A 48 -8.73 -1.24 -23.31
N PHE A 49 -9.24 -1.76 -22.18
CA PHE A 49 -9.41 -3.19 -21.94
C PHE A 49 -10.88 -3.49 -21.63
N LEU A 50 -11.65 -3.82 -22.66
CA LEU A 50 -13.10 -4.02 -22.59
C LEU A 50 -13.51 -5.08 -21.55
N TYR A 51 -12.70 -6.13 -21.40
CA TYR A 51 -12.94 -7.24 -20.44
C TYR A 51 -12.14 -7.12 -19.16
N GLY A 52 -11.43 -6.00 -18.97
CA GLY A 52 -10.42 -5.87 -17.91
C GLY A 52 -9.18 -6.72 -18.19
N ASN A 53 -8.17 -6.59 -17.35
CA ASN A 53 -6.95 -7.39 -17.43
C ASN A 53 -6.53 -7.87 -16.03
N TRP A 54 -6.96 -9.09 -15.68
CA TRP A 54 -6.67 -9.70 -14.38
C TRP A 54 -5.16 -9.81 -14.11
N PHE A 55 -4.36 -9.96 -15.17
CA PHE A 55 -2.90 -10.05 -15.04
C PHE A 55 -2.31 -8.73 -14.51
N ILE A 56 -2.76 -7.60 -15.03
CA ILE A 56 -2.38 -6.28 -14.53
C ILE A 56 -2.86 -6.11 -13.07
N GLY A 57 -4.02 -6.67 -12.72
CA GLY A 57 -4.55 -6.65 -11.36
C GLY A 57 -3.64 -7.31 -10.32
N ILE A 58 -2.96 -8.40 -10.70
CA ILE A 58 -1.98 -9.03 -9.82
C ILE A 58 -0.74 -8.12 -9.66
N PHE A 59 -0.29 -7.50 -10.75
CA PHE A 59 0.87 -6.62 -10.71
C PHE A 59 0.66 -5.34 -9.90
N CYS A 60 -0.59 -4.88 -9.68
CA CYS A 60 -0.83 -3.70 -8.84
C CYS A 60 -0.46 -3.92 -7.37
N LEU A 61 -0.44 -5.18 -6.90
CA LEU A 61 -0.07 -5.54 -5.54
C LEU A 61 1.42 -5.31 -5.27
N VAL A 62 2.28 -5.42 -6.29
CA VAL A 62 3.73 -5.24 -6.13
C VAL A 62 4.08 -3.81 -5.72
N PRO A 63 3.69 -2.75 -6.45
CA PRO A 63 3.97 -1.39 -6.02
C PRO A 63 3.23 -1.02 -4.73
N LEU A 64 2.04 -1.56 -4.46
CA LEU A 64 1.35 -1.35 -3.19
C LEU A 64 2.13 -1.96 -2.02
N TYR A 65 2.66 -3.17 -2.19
CA TYR A 65 3.52 -3.80 -1.21
C TYR A 65 4.80 -2.98 -0.97
N MET A 66 5.44 -2.50 -2.04
CA MET A 66 6.62 -1.64 -1.95
C MET A 66 6.34 -0.31 -1.23
N ALA A 67 5.13 0.21 -1.34
CA ALA A 67 4.70 1.39 -0.59
C ALA A 67 4.60 1.13 0.92
N LEU A 68 4.28 -0.11 1.33
CA LEU A 68 3.95 -0.46 2.72
C LEU A 68 5.09 -1.15 3.48
N VAL A 69 6.01 -1.83 2.78
CA VAL A 69 7.02 -2.71 3.40
C VAL A 69 7.88 -2.01 4.45
N ASP A 70 8.23 -0.74 4.22
CA ASP A 70 9.05 0.06 5.14
C ASP A 70 8.21 1.00 6.03
N THR A 71 6.89 0.83 6.05
CA THR A 71 5.99 1.74 6.78
C THR A 71 5.84 1.29 8.22
N GLU A 72 6.47 2.00 9.15
CA GLU A 72 6.37 1.75 10.60
C GLU A 72 5.21 2.54 11.24
N LYS A 73 4.83 3.69 10.66
CA LYS A 73 3.83 4.59 11.24
C LYS A 73 2.45 4.34 10.66
N LEU A 74 1.49 4.06 11.53
CA LEU A 74 0.09 3.83 11.14
C LEU A 74 -0.52 4.98 10.33
N GLY A 75 -0.14 6.23 10.66
CA GLY A 75 -0.60 7.41 9.93
C GLY A 75 -0.08 7.46 8.49
N GLU A 76 1.18 7.03 8.25
CA GLU A 76 1.74 6.94 6.90
C GLU A 76 1.05 5.84 6.09
N ALA A 77 0.77 4.67 6.71
CA ALA A 77 0.00 3.60 6.08
C ALA A 77 -1.41 4.06 5.70
N SER A 78 -2.07 4.83 6.57
CA SER A 78 -3.38 5.41 6.30
C SER A 78 -3.35 6.38 5.11
N LEU A 79 -2.34 7.25 5.02
CA LEU A 79 -2.19 8.18 3.90
C LEU A 79 -1.90 7.47 2.57
N ILE A 80 -1.07 6.43 2.59
CA ILE A 80 -0.79 5.57 1.43
C ILE A 80 -2.10 4.92 0.95
N GLY A 81 -2.88 4.37 1.88
CA GLY A 81 -4.18 3.77 1.60
C GLY A 81 -5.20 4.77 1.05
N ALA A 82 -5.28 5.95 1.65
CA ALA A 82 -6.18 7.01 1.20
C ALA A 82 -5.84 7.49 -0.21
N LEU A 83 -4.55 7.68 -0.51
CA LEU A 83 -4.09 8.04 -1.85
C LEU A 83 -4.44 6.94 -2.87
N PHE A 84 -4.11 5.69 -2.56
CA PHE A 84 -4.41 4.55 -3.41
C PHE A 84 -5.91 4.43 -3.68
N GLY A 85 -6.74 4.39 -2.64
CA GLY A 85 -8.19 4.18 -2.77
C GLY A 85 -8.89 5.35 -3.45
N GLY A 86 -8.53 6.59 -3.12
CA GLY A 86 -9.08 7.79 -3.75
C GLY A 86 -8.76 7.86 -5.24
N LEU A 87 -7.50 7.66 -5.61
CA LEU A 87 -7.08 7.67 -7.02
C LEU A 87 -7.67 6.50 -7.81
N TYR A 88 -7.63 5.29 -7.24
CA TYR A 88 -8.24 4.12 -7.84
C TYR A 88 -9.70 4.37 -8.18
N HIS A 89 -10.50 4.86 -7.21
CA HIS A 89 -11.91 5.15 -7.44
C HIS A 89 -12.11 6.29 -8.45
N ALA A 90 -11.35 7.37 -8.35
CA ALA A 90 -11.46 8.49 -9.29
C ALA A 90 -11.17 8.03 -10.74
N LEU A 91 -10.15 7.19 -10.93
CA LEU A 91 -9.77 6.68 -12.24
C LEU A 91 -10.77 5.66 -12.82
N THR A 92 -11.38 4.82 -11.98
CA THR A 92 -12.37 3.82 -12.43
C THR A 92 -13.76 4.39 -12.62
N SER A 93 -14.08 5.49 -11.92
CA SER A 93 -15.41 6.10 -11.91
C SER A 93 -15.45 7.46 -12.58
N TYR A 94 -14.42 7.83 -13.35
CA TYR A 94 -14.33 9.15 -14.02
C TYR A 94 -15.53 9.43 -14.93
N TRP A 95 -16.16 8.41 -15.50
CA TRP A 95 -17.34 8.52 -16.36
C TRP A 95 -18.55 9.13 -15.63
N LEU A 96 -18.63 9.02 -14.30
CA LEU A 96 -19.66 9.69 -13.49
C LEU A 96 -19.61 11.22 -13.64
N PHE A 97 -18.45 11.77 -13.99
CA PHE A 97 -18.29 13.21 -14.20
C PHE A 97 -19.12 13.73 -15.39
N PHE A 98 -19.47 12.88 -16.34
CA PHE A 98 -20.26 13.25 -17.52
C PHE A 98 -21.77 13.34 -17.25
N TYR A 99 -22.25 12.92 -16.09
CA TYR A 99 -23.65 13.07 -15.67
C TYR A 99 -23.86 14.43 -15.04
N LYS A 100 -24.53 15.36 -15.78
CA LYS A 100 -24.66 16.80 -15.46
C LYS A 100 -25.19 17.12 -14.07
N ASP A 101 -26.12 16.32 -13.53
CA ASP A 101 -26.83 16.68 -12.30
C ASP A 101 -26.21 16.12 -11.03
N PHE A 102 -25.30 15.15 -11.12
CA PHE A 102 -24.73 14.42 -9.98
C PHE A 102 -23.21 14.36 -9.96
N ALA A 103 -22.53 14.79 -11.03
CA ALA A 103 -21.11 14.55 -11.28
C ALA A 103 -20.21 14.91 -10.10
N PHE A 104 -20.31 16.15 -9.62
CA PHE A 104 -19.38 16.65 -8.61
C PHE A 104 -19.65 16.04 -7.22
N TRP A 105 -20.89 15.98 -6.81
CA TRP A 105 -21.27 15.45 -5.50
C TRP A 105 -21.07 13.94 -5.42
N THR A 106 -21.50 13.20 -6.43
CA THR A 106 -21.43 11.74 -6.43
C THR A 106 -19.97 11.27 -6.52
N LEU A 107 -19.23 11.76 -7.51
CA LEU A 107 -17.82 11.36 -7.67
C LEU A 107 -16.96 11.84 -6.49
N GLY A 108 -17.14 13.08 -6.05
CA GLY A 108 -16.39 13.63 -4.93
C GLY A 108 -16.62 12.88 -3.63
N THR A 109 -17.88 12.69 -3.26
CA THR A 109 -18.25 12.00 -2.01
C THR A 109 -17.80 10.54 -2.01
N THR A 110 -18.00 9.82 -3.12
CA THR A 110 -17.59 8.43 -3.21
C THR A 110 -16.07 8.29 -3.23
N THR A 111 -15.35 9.18 -3.88
CA THR A 111 -13.88 9.20 -3.87
C THR A 111 -13.33 9.41 -2.44
N ILE A 112 -13.93 10.32 -1.68
CA ILE A 112 -13.57 10.52 -0.27
C ILE A 112 -13.89 9.27 0.57
N ALA A 113 -15.06 8.66 0.35
CA ALA A 113 -15.42 7.42 1.04
C ALA A 113 -14.42 6.30 0.76
N TYR A 114 -14.02 6.09 -0.49
CA TYR A 114 -12.99 5.10 -0.84
C TYR A 114 -11.63 5.44 -0.25
N ALA A 115 -11.22 6.70 -0.26
CA ALA A 115 -9.98 7.13 0.40
C ALA A 115 -9.99 6.79 1.90
N VAL A 116 -11.09 7.03 2.60
CA VAL A 116 -11.23 6.68 4.02
C VAL A 116 -11.21 5.16 4.23
N ILE A 117 -11.97 4.40 3.44
CA ILE A 117 -12.06 2.94 3.57
C ILE A 117 -10.67 2.30 3.37
N TYR A 118 -9.98 2.63 2.28
CA TYR A 118 -8.64 2.09 2.01
C TYR A 118 -7.59 2.63 2.99
N GLY A 119 -7.72 3.87 3.44
CA GLY A 119 -6.87 4.44 4.47
C GLY A 119 -6.95 3.65 5.79
N VAL A 120 -8.16 3.34 6.24
CA VAL A 120 -8.39 2.53 7.45
C VAL A 120 -7.95 1.09 7.22
N ALA A 121 -8.26 0.49 6.06
CA ALA A 121 -7.89 -0.88 5.75
C ALA A 121 -6.37 -1.10 5.77
N LEU A 122 -5.58 -0.22 5.12
CA LEU A 122 -4.12 -0.34 5.12
C LEU A 122 -3.51 0.03 6.46
N MET A 123 -4.07 0.97 7.20
CA MET A 123 -3.67 1.25 8.58
C MET A 123 -3.85 0.01 9.47
N TYR A 124 -5.00 -0.65 9.37
CA TYR A 124 -5.28 -1.87 10.13
C TYR A 124 -4.38 -3.03 9.69
N GLY A 125 -4.15 -3.20 8.38
CA GLY A 125 -3.21 -4.20 7.86
C GLY A 125 -1.78 -3.99 8.38
N CYS A 126 -1.29 -2.75 8.40
CA CYS A 126 -0.01 -2.40 8.96
C CYS A 126 0.05 -2.68 10.48
N PHE A 127 -1.02 -2.35 11.22
CA PHE A 127 -1.14 -2.67 12.65
C PHE A 127 -1.05 -4.18 12.90
N LEU A 128 -1.75 -5.01 12.12
CA LEU A 128 -1.70 -6.46 12.26
C LEU A 128 -0.30 -7.01 11.98
N LEU A 129 0.37 -6.55 10.93
CA LEU A 129 1.73 -6.99 10.60
C LEU A 129 2.69 -6.70 11.74
N HIS A 130 2.64 -5.50 12.33
CA HIS A 130 3.51 -5.17 13.48
C HIS A 130 3.16 -5.94 14.74
N HIS A 131 1.89 -6.28 14.94
CA HIS A 131 1.46 -7.03 16.12
C HIS A 131 1.81 -8.52 16.04
N THR A 132 1.78 -9.09 14.83
CA THR A 132 2.15 -10.49 14.60
C THR A 132 3.65 -10.74 14.64
N ASP A 133 4.48 -9.75 14.26
CA ASP A 133 5.95 -9.85 14.40
C ASP A 133 6.40 -9.88 15.87
N GLY A 134 5.60 -9.37 16.80
CA GLY A 134 5.81 -9.51 18.25
C GLY A 134 5.48 -10.90 18.82
N CYS A 135 4.79 -11.74 18.06
CA CYS A 135 4.39 -13.10 18.46
C CYS A 135 5.35 -14.19 17.95
N ARG A 136 6.59 -13.87 17.55
CA ARG A 136 7.60 -14.91 17.31
C ARG A 136 7.93 -15.57 18.63
N PRO A 137 7.65 -16.88 18.84
CA PRO A 137 8.12 -17.59 20.01
C PRO A 137 9.66 -17.55 20.00
N LEU A 138 10.22 -17.21 21.15
CA LEU A 138 11.65 -17.19 21.47
C LEU A 138 12.32 -18.54 21.16
#